data_cc5c0eefbfcf674ac707f3c06ae0d284
#
_entry.id   cc5c0eefbfcf674ac707f3c06ae0d284
#
_cell.length_a   1.000
_cell.length_b   1.000
_cell.length_c   1.000
_cell.angle_alpha   90.00
_cell.angle_beta   90.00
_cell.angle_gamma   90.00
#
_symmetry.space_group_name_H-M   'P 1'
#
loop_
_entity.id
_entity.type
_entity.pdbx_description
1 polymer ?
#
loop_
_entity_poly.entity_id
_entity_poly.type
_entity_poly.pdbx_seq_one_letter_code
_entity_poly.pdbx_strand_id
1 'polypeptide(L)'
;MRIAVVIPCYNVEKYVEDAVRSVWSQEGVEPDVVAVDDGSTDATPRILEQLVAERPHHLRVLSQPNRGANAARNAGLAETSGEYVQFLDADDRLLSGKLARQAALAVRSGRPVMVVGAYRKCWPDGRTQEVLPSGDDAWSAWVGLQLGTTSANLWQREALQAAGGWKEDQASSQDYELAHRLFIHGGTIVMDDTLGTIVNRRPHGSISAGDTVGNMERYILLRARVKEHLEALHSAVHVQLIARLKQQMFM
;
A
#
# COMPACT_ATOMS: atom_id res chain seq x y z
N MET A 1 -6.16 3.95 -19.13
CA MET A 1 -6.53 3.51 -17.76
C MET A 1 -6.40 4.69 -16.81
N ARG A 2 -7.43 4.99 -16.04
CA ARG A 2 -7.39 6.06 -15.03
C ARG A 2 -6.86 5.50 -13.70
N ILE A 3 -6.01 6.29 -13.03
CA ILE A 3 -5.44 5.95 -11.74
C ILE A 3 -5.89 6.99 -10.70
N ALA A 4 -6.30 6.53 -9.53
CA ALA A 4 -6.47 7.36 -8.36
C ALA A 4 -5.23 7.29 -7.47
N VAL A 5 -4.91 8.37 -6.77
CA VAL A 5 -3.88 8.39 -5.73
C VAL A 5 -4.51 8.88 -4.43
N VAL A 6 -4.36 8.09 -3.38
CA VAL A 6 -4.85 8.41 -2.04
C VAL A 6 -3.65 8.56 -1.10
N ILE A 7 -3.54 9.71 -0.44
CA ILE A 7 -2.43 10.04 0.47
C ILE A 7 -3.01 10.25 1.88
N PRO A 8 -2.96 9.25 2.78
CA PRO A 8 -3.35 9.44 4.17
C PRO A 8 -2.31 10.29 4.90
N CYS A 9 -2.76 11.36 5.57
CA CYS A 9 -1.92 12.34 6.24
C CYS A 9 -2.28 12.43 7.72
N TYR A 10 -1.30 12.30 8.61
CA TYR A 10 -1.43 12.59 10.04
C TYR A 10 -0.09 13.01 10.61
N ASN A 11 0.02 14.30 11.00
CA ASN A 11 1.24 14.89 11.55
C ASN A 11 2.48 14.61 10.66
N VAL A 12 2.40 15.05 9.40
CA VAL A 12 3.39 14.78 8.35
C VAL A 12 3.93 16.07 7.69
N GLU A 13 3.91 17.18 8.42
CA GLU A 13 4.34 18.51 7.93
C GLU A 13 5.69 18.53 7.22
N LYS A 14 6.61 17.61 7.59
CA LYS A 14 7.97 17.51 7.04
C LYS A 14 8.05 16.75 5.72
N TYR A 15 6.98 16.04 5.33
CA TYR A 15 7.04 15.04 4.27
C TYR A 15 5.95 15.21 3.20
N VAL A 16 4.77 15.68 3.59
CA VAL A 16 3.57 15.68 2.74
C VAL A 16 3.76 16.45 1.44
N GLU A 17 4.52 17.53 1.45
CA GLU A 17 4.83 18.29 0.24
C GLU A 17 5.60 17.45 -0.78
N ASP A 18 6.64 16.75 -0.35
CA ASP A 18 7.45 15.87 -1.20
C ASP A 18 6.61 14.71 -1.77
N ALA A 19 5.73 14.12 -0.95
CA ALA A 19 4.82 13.06 -1.40
C ALA A 19 3.90 13.56 -2.53
N VAL A 20 3.20 14.68 -2.32
CA VAL A 20 2.30 15.27 -3.32
C VAL A 20 3.05 15.65 -4.59
N ARG A 21 4.20 16.34 -4.47
CA ARG A 21 5.02 16.75 -5.63
C ARG A 21 5.52 15.53 -6.42
N SER A 22 5.81 14.41 -5.75
CA SER A 22 6.21 13.16 -6.42
C SER A 22 5.09 12.56 -7.27
N VAL A 23 3.82 12.77 -6.89
CA VAL A 23 2.66 12.39 -7.70
C VAL A 23 2.50 13.35 -8.88
N TRP A 24 2.66 14.64 -8.68
CA TRP A 24 2.57 15.62 -9.77
C TRP A 24 3.69 15.50 -10.82
N SER A 25 4.81 14.87 -10.46
CA SER A 25 5.91 14.60 -11.37
C SER A 25 5.74 13.32 -12.19
N GLN A 26 4.61 12.60 -12.03
CA GLN A 26 4.36 11.38 -12.81
C GLN A 26 4.05 11.73 -14.27
N GLU A 27 4.83 11.16 -15.18
CA GLU A 27 4.66 11.35 -16.62
C GLU A 27 3.74 10.28 -17.21
N GLY A 28 3.03 10.64 -18.28
CA GLY A 28 2.18 9.71 -19.04
C GLY A 28 0.86 9.31 -18.38
N VAL A 29 0.53 9.91 -17.24
CA VAL A 29 -0.75 9.74 -16.54
C VAL A 29 -1.17 11.04 -15.86
N GLU A 30 -2.47 11.25 -15.74
CA GLU A 30 -3.06 12.31 -14.92
C GLU A 30 -3.90 11.63 -13.83
N PRO A 31 -3.34 11.42 -12.63
CA PRO A 31 -4.05 10.74 -11.56
C PRO A 31 -5.10 11.66 -10.89
N ASP A 32 -6.20 11.06 -10.45
CA ASP A 32 -7.17 11.69 -9.55
C ASP A 32 -6.62 11.63 -8.10
N VAL A 33 -6.14 12.75 -7.55
CA VAL A 33 -5.37 12.80 -6.30
C VAL A 33 -6.20 13.35 -5.16
N VAL A 34 -6.25 12.58 -4.07
CA VAL A 34 -6.88 12.99 -2.81
C VAL A 34 -5.89 12.79 -1.65
N ALA A 35 -5.59 13.86 -0.92
CA ALA A 35 -4.97 13.79 0.39
C ALA A 35 -6.06 13.77 1.48
N VAL A 36 -5.94 12.88 2.46
CA VAL A 36 -6.88 12.79 3.57
C VAL A 36 -6.16 13.17 4.86
N ASP A 37 -6.46 14.36 5.38
CA ASP A 37 -5.97 14.80 6.67
C ASP A 37 -6.79 14.12 7.79
N ASP A 38 -6.17 13.21 8.49
CA ASP A 38 -6.76 12.40 9.56
C ASP A 38 -6.62 13.12 10.93
N GLY A 39 -6.99 14.40 10.97
CA GLY A 39 -7.01 15.21 12.19
C GLY A 39 -5.62 15.63 12.67
N SER A 40 -4.75 16.07 11.77
CA SER A 40 -3.41 16.57 12.11
C SER A 40 -3.46 17.79 13.02
N THR A 41 -2.49 17.88 13.93
CA THR A 41 -2.31 18.96 14.91
C THR A 41 -1.05 19.80 14.65
N ASP A 42 -0.24 19.42 13.66
CA ASP A 42 0.93 20.13 13.18
C ASP A 42 0.59 21.05 11.97
N ALA A 43 1.58 21.49 11.20
CA ALA A 43 1.36 22.33 10.03
C ALA A 43 0.84 21.59 8.79
N THR A 44 0.56 20.28 8.87
CA THR A 44 0.09 19.47 7.73
C THR A 44 -1.12 20.08 7.01
N PRO A 45 -2.23 20.51 7.69
CA PRO A 45 -3.40 21.07 7.02
C PRO A 45 -3.05 22.32 6.22
N ARG A 46 -2.25 23.22 6.80
CA ARG A 46 -1.81 24.46 6.14
C ARG A 46 -0.97 24.19 4.90
N ILE A 47 -0.08 23.20 4.93
CA ILE A 47 0.72 22.80 3.77
C ILE A 47 -0.17 22.24 2.66
N LEU A 48 -1.14 21.40 3.00
CA LEU A 48 -2.10 20.86 2.03
C LEU A 48 -2.94 21.96 1.38
N GLU A 49 -3.41 22.95 2.14
CA GLU A 49 -4.10 24.14 1.60
C GLU A 49 -3.23 24.92 0.61
N GLN A 50 -1.96 25.12 0.93
CA GLN A 50 -1.00 25.78 0.02
C GLN A 50 -0.80 24.99 -1.28
N LEU A 51 -0.69 23.67 -1.21
CA LEU A 51 -0.56 22.80 -2.39
C LEU A 51 -1.83 22.83 -3.25
N VAL A 52 -3.02 22.84 -2.64
CA VAL A 52 -4.28 23.03 -3.39
C VAL A 52 -4.31 24.40 -4.08
N ALA A 53 -3.88 25.47 -3.40
CA ALA A 53 -3.82 26.82 -4.01
C ALA A 53 -2.81 26.89 -5.18
N GLU A 54 -1.70 26.14 -5.11
CA GLU A 54 -0.71 26.05 -6.18
C GLU A 54 -1.26 25.32 -7.43
N ARG A 55 -2.02 24.21 -7.24
CA ARG A 55 -2.60 23.43 -8.33
C ARG A 55 -4.04 22.99 -8.02
N PRO A 56 -5.05 23.87 -8.14
CA PRO A 56 -6.40 23.65 -7.65
C PRO A 56 -7.13 22.42 -8.24
N HIS A 57 -6.75 22.01 -9.46
CA HIS A 57 -7.40 20.87 -10.15
C HIS A 57 -6.62 19.55 -10.04
N HIS A 58 -5.46 19.56 -9.36
CA HIS A 58 -4.57 18.40 -9.30
C HIS A 58 -4.46 17.79 -7.89
N LEU A 59 -5.14 18.36 -6.91
CA LEU A 59 -5.20 17.85 -5.55
C LEU A 59 -6.52 18.24 -4.90
N ARG A 60 -7.20 17.30 -4.31
CA ARG A 60 -8.31 17.53 -3.39
C ARG A 60 -7.88 17.13 -1.98
N VAL A 61 -8.39 17.83 -0.99
CA VAL A 61 -8.11 17.53 0.42
C VAL A 61 -9.41 17.23 1.13
N LEU A 62 -9.42 16.13 1.87
CA LEU A 62 -10.47 15.75 2.81
C LEU A 62 -9.91 15.89 4.21
N SER A 63 -10.73 16.36 5.15
CA SER A 63 -10.38 16.39 6.57
C SER A 63 -11.38 15.55 7.36
N GLN A 64 -10.88 14.76 8.30
CA GLN A 64 -11.68 13.96 9.22
C GLN A 64 -11.08 13.97 10.61
N PRO A 65 -11.86 13.72 11.69
CA PRO A 65 -11.29 13.40 12.99
C PRO A 65 -10.39 12.16 12.90
N ASN A 66 -9.31 12.12 13.70
CA ASN A 66 -8.36 11.00 13.66
C ASN A 66 -9.05 9.65 13.89
N ARG A 67 -8.99 8.78 12.88
CA ARG A 67 -9.54 7.41 12.87
C ARG A 67 -8.50 6.38 12.41
N GLY A 68 -7.29 6.83 12.14
CA GLY A 68 -6.19 5.99 11.70
C GLY A 68 -6.05 5.84 10.17
N ALA A 69 -4.87 5.39 9.75
CA ALA A 69 -4.48 5.37 8.34
C ALA A 69 -5.44 4.56 7.44
N ASN A 70 -6.01 3.46 7.93
CA ASN A 70 -6.94 2.65 7.14
C ASN A 70 -8.27 3.36 6.90
N ALA A 71 -8.79 4.09 7.90
CA ALA A 71 -9.98 4.92 7.74
C ALA A 71 -9.73 6.06 6.72
N ALA A 72 -8.56 6.70 6.79
CA ALA A 72 -8.17 7.73 5.83
C ALA A 72 -8.02 7.16 4.40
N ARG A 73 -7.42 5.96 4.24
CA ARG A 73 -7.36 5.29 2.93
C ARG A 73 -8.74 4.95 2.38
N ASN A 74 -9.67 4.48 3.22
CA ASN A 74 -11.05 4.19 2.82
C ASN A 74 -11.80 5.46 2.41
N ALA A 75 -11.68 6.55 3.18
CA ALA A 75 -12.26 7.84 2.84
C ALA A 75 -11.76 8.35 1.47
N GLY A 76 -10.45 8.32 1.24
CA GLY A 76 -9.88 8.69 -0.05
C GLY A 76 -10.29 7.75 -1.19
N LEU A 77 -10.42 6.44 -0.93
CA LEU A 77 -10.91 5.47 -1.91
C LEU A 77 -12.35 5.78 -2.34
N ALA A 78 -13.20 6.19 -1.42
CA ALA A 78 -14.60 6.54 -1.71
C ALA A 78 -14.73 7.81 -2.57
N GLU A 79 -13.84 8.78 -2.35
CA GLU A 79 -13.87 10.10 -3.00
C GLU A 79 -13.09 10.17 -4.33
N THR A 80 -12.36 9.11 -4.68
CA THR A 80 -11.59 9.06 -5.92
C THR A 80 -12.26 8.19 -6.98
N SER A 81 -11.86 8.39 -8.24
CA SER A 81 -12.26 7.56 -9.36
C SER A 81 -11.03 7.05 -10.12
N GLY A 82 -11.11 5.84 -10.64
CA GLY A 82 -10.00 5.22 -11.38
C GLY A 82 -10.12 3.70 -11.33
N GLU A 83 -9.62 3.03 -12.34
CA GLU A 83 -9.64 1.56 -12.42
C GLU A 83 -8.63 0.94 -11.44
N TYR A 84 -7.56 1.68 -11.17
CA TYR A 84 -6.54 1.32 -10.18
C TYR A 84 -6.31 2.46 -9.19
N VAL A 85 -5.86 2.08 -7.99
CA VAL A 85 -5.60 2.99 -6.88
C VAL A 85 -4.16 2.81 -6.39
N GLN A 86 -3.44 3.91 -6.29
CA GLN A 86 -2.18 4.03 -5.60
C GLN A 86 -2.45 4.60 -4.21
N PHE A 87 -2.21 3.83 -3.16
CA PHE A 87 -2.08 4.40 -1.83
C PHE A 87 -0.62 4.80 -1.62
N LEU A 88 -0.39 6.05 -1.25
CA LEU A 88 0.94 6.60 -1.01
C LEU A 88 1.01 7.12 0.42
N ASP A 89 1.79 6.48 1.28
CA ASP A 89 2.03 7.00 2.62
C ASP A 89 2.73 8.35 2.51
N ALA A 90 2.29 9.34 3.30
CA ALA A 90 2.68 10.74 3.13
C ALA A 90 4.16 11.03 3.44
N ASP A 91 4.89 10.07 3.95
CA ASP A 91 6.35 10.11 4.14
C ASP A 91 7.16 9.42 3.02
N ASP A 92 6.46 8.85 2.03
CA ASP A 92 7.07 8.16 0.88
C ASP A 92 7.01 9.01 -0.39
N ARG A 93 7.71 8.59 -1.44
CA ARG A 93 7.73 9.27 -2.75
C ARG A 93 7.69 8.28 -3.90
N LEU A 94 6.97 8.64 -4.95
CA LEU A 94 7.00 7.92 -6.22
C LEU A 94 8.15 8.41 -7.10
N LEU A 95 8.83 7.51 -7.78
CA LEU A 95 9.79 7.85 -8.85
C LEU A 95 9.04 8.10 -10.16
N SER A 96 9.61 8.94 -11.03
CA SER A 96 9.01 9.28 -12.33
C SER A 96 8.68 8.04 -13.15
N GLY A 97 7.54 8.08 -13.84
CA GLY A 97 7.07 7.00 -14.72
C GLY A 97 6.53 5.76 -14.01
N LYS A 98 6.54 5.69 -12.68
CA LYS A 98 6.05 4.52 -11.93
C LYS A 98 4.59 4.21 -12.26
N LEU A 99 3.71 5.20 -12.18
CA LEU A 99 2.27 4.98 -12.38
C LEU A 99 1.96 4.56 -13.81
N ALA A 100 2.54 5.20 -14.81
CA ALA A 100 2.36 4.83 -16.22
C ALA A 100 2.85 3.42 -16.52
N ARG A 101 4.02 3.05 -15.99
CA ARG A 101 4.60 1.72 -16.16
C ARG A 101 3.74 0.63 -15.53
N GLN A 102 3.33 0.81 -14.27
CA GLN A 102 2.48 -0.18 -13.58
C GLN A 102 1.08 -0.26 -14.21
N ALA A 103 0.53 0.85 -14.68
CA ALA A 103 -0.71 0.86 -15.45
C ALA A 103 -0.62 0.03 -16.73
N ALA A 104 0.44 0.24 -17.51
CA ALA A 104 0.69 -0.53 -18.72
C ALA A 104 0.92 -2.02 -18.42
N LEU A 105 1.64 -2.34 -17.33
CA LEU A 105 1.86 -3.70 -16.89
C LEU A 105 0.54 -4.38 -16.50
N ALA A 106 -0.32 -3.70 -15.73
CA ALA A 106 -1.63 -4.22 -15.34
C ALA A 106 -2.51 -4.56 -16.57
N VAL A 107 -2.52 -3.68 -17.58
CA VAL A 107 -3.26 -3.93 -18.83
C VAL A 107 -2.74 -5.17 -19.56
N ARG A 108 -1.42 -5.28 -19.72
CA ARG A 108 -0.79 -6.42 -20.43
C ARG A 108 -0.96 -7.76 -19.71
N SER A 109 -1.09 -7.72 -18.37
CA SER A 109 -1.16 -8.93 -17.53
C SER A 109 -2.60 -9.35 -17.17
N GLY A 110 -3.59 -8.90 -17.93
CA GLY A 110 -4.98 -9.34 -17.73
C GLY A 110 -5.66 -8.69 -16.53
N ARG A 111 -5.26 -7.50 -16.12
CA ARG A 111 -5.86 -6.71 -15.03
C ARG A 111 -5.80 -7.41 -13.66
N PRO A 112 -4.61 -7.73 -13.13
CA PRO A 112 -4.45 -8.38 -11.83
C PRO A 112 -5.05 -7.51 -10.72
N VAL A 113 -5.37 -8.12 -9.57
CA VAL A 113 -5.88 -7.37 -8.41
C VAL A 113 -4.82 -6.45 -7.81
N MET A 114 -3.54 -6.75 -8.06
CA MET A 114 -2.42 -5.94 -7.57
C MET A 114 -1.20 -6.04 -8.50
N VAL A 115 -0.56 -4.89 -8.75
CA VAL A 115 0.81 -4.83 -9.28
C VAL A 115 1.74 -4.62 -8.08
N VAL A 116 2.63 -5.57 -7.85
CA VAL A 116 3.61 -5.53 -6.74
C VAL A 116 4.87 -4.83 -7.23
N GLY A 117 5.21 -3.70 -6.60
CA GLY A 117 6.30 -2.85 -7.06
C GLY A 117 7.60 -2.97 -6.26
N ALA A 118 8.72 -2.79 -6.95
CA ALA A 118 10.02 -2.60 -6.32
C ALA A 118 10.12 -1.24 -5.63
N TYR A 119 10.84 -1.20 -4.50
CA TYR A 119 11.04 0.02 -3.74
C TYR A 119 12.42 0.08 -3.08
N ARG A 120 12.84 1.29 -2.71
CA ARG A 120 14.05 1.52 -1.94
C ARG A 120 13.70 2.02 -0.56
N LYS A 121 14.14 1.31 0.48
CA LYS A 121 14.11 1.80 1.86
C LYS A 121 15.25 2.79 2.06
N CYS A 122 14.96 3.92 2.70
CA CYS A 122 15.94 4.92 3.09
C CYS A 122 15.86 5.15 4.60
N TRP A 123 16.99 5.04 5.29
CA TRP A 123 17.10 5.30 6.73
C TRP A 123 17.68 6.69 7.00
N PRO A 124 17.38 7.28 8.16
CA PRO A 124 17.91 8.61 8.53
C PRO A 124 19.45 8.68 8.61
N ASP A 125 20.11 7.54 8.80
CA ASP A 125 21.57 7.43 8.83
C ASP A 125 22.21 7.33 7.43
N GLY A 126 21.41 7.48 6.37
CA GLY A 126 21.87 7.43 4.98
C GLY A 126 21.93 6.04 4.37
N ARG A 127 21.71 4.96 5.13
CA ARG A 127 21.63 3.60 4.58
C ARG A 127 20.43 3.49 3.63
N THR A 128 20.61 2.71 2.57
CA THR A 128 19.52 2.37 1.65
C THR A 128 19.51 0.87 1.36
N GLN A 129 18.33 0.35 1.04
CA GLN A 129 18.15 -1.04 0.63
C GLN A 129 17.09 -1.09 -0.47
N GLU A 130 17.42 -1.66 -1.61
CA GLU A 130 16.44 -1.99 -2.64
C GLU A 130 15.75 -3.31 -2.30
N VAL A 131 14.45 -3.34 -2.51
CA VAL A 131 13.60 -4.51 -2.29
C VAL A 131 12.86 -4.77 -3.59
N LEU A 132 13.16 -5.90 -4.20
CA LEU A 132 12.49 -6.37 -5.40
C LEU A 132 11.37 -7.34 -5.01
N PRO A 133 10.21 -7.27 -5.66
CA PRO A 133 9.17 -8.27 -5.46
C PRO A 133 9.62 -9.60 -6.03
N SER A 134 9.16 -10.70 -5.43
CA SER A 134 9.42 -12.04 -5.93
C SER A 134 8.31 -13.00 -5.54
N GLY A 135 8.20 -14.11 -6.27
CA GLY A 135 7.21 -15.17 -6.06
C GLY A 135 6.60 -15.60 -7.38
N ASP A 136 6.29 -16.88 -7.50
CA ASP A 136 5.73 -17.47 -8.72
C ASP A 136 4.22 -17.16 -8.87
N ASP A 137 3.55 -16.93 -7.74
CA ASP A 137 2.13 -16.60 -7.67
C ASP A 137 1.81 -15.73 -6.44
N ALA A 138 0.53 -15.35 -6.29
CA ALA A 138 0.06 -14.51 -5.19
C ALA A 138 0.33 -15.11 -3.80
N TRP A 139 0.14 -16.41 -3.64
CA TRP A 139 0.31 -17.07 -2.34
C TRP A 139 1.77 -17.28 -1.99
N SER A 140 2.63 -17.63 -2.96
CA SER A 140 4.07 -17.74 -2.74
C SER A 140 4.68 -16.40 -2.36
N ALA A 141 4.27 -15.32 -3.03
CA ALA A 141 4.68 -13.95 -2.69
C ALA A 141 4.17 -13.53 -1.30
N TRP A 142 2.92 -13.86 -0.95
CA TRP A 142 2.35 -13.56 0.35
C TRP A 142 3.12 -14.26 1.49
N VAL A 143 3.28 -15.58 1.39
CA VAL A 143 4.00 -16.41 2.38
C VAL A 143 5.48 -16.01 2.45
N GLY A 144 6.06 -15.66 1.32
CA GLY A 144 7.45 -15.19 1.21
C GLY A 144 7.71 -13.80 1.80
N LEU A 145 6.67 -13.03 2.18
CA LEU A 145 6.77 -11.62 2.56
C LEU A 145 7.33 -10.75 1.42
N GLN A 146 6.94 -11.05 0.18
CA GLN A 146 7.44 -10.43 -1.04
C GLN A 146 6.38 -9.56 -1.76
N LEU A 147 5.30 -9.20 -1.07
CA LEU A 147 4.23 -8.35 -1.63
C LEU A 147 4.56 -6.84 -1.62
N GLY A 148 5.84 -6.48 -1.52
CA GLY A 148 6.22 -5.09 -1.51
C GLY A 148 5.72 -4.35 -0.26
N THR A 149 5.22 -3.14 -0.46
CA THR A 149 4.63 -2.27 0.59
C THR A 149 3.49 -1.47 -0.02
N THR A 150 2.62 -0.91 0.81
CA THR A 150 1.45 -0.11 0.40
C THR A 150 1.80 0.93 -0.67
N SER A 151 2.83 1.73 -0.45
CA SER A 151 3.27 2.80 -1.38
C SER A 151 3.90 2.30 -2.67
N ALA A 152 4.41 1.06 -2.71
CA ALA A 152 5.02 0.49 -3.91
C ALA A 152 4.00 -0.15 -4.86
N ASN A 153 2.87 -0.58 -4.32
CA ASN A 153 1.88 -1.37 -5.04
C ASN A 153 0.81 -0.51 -5.71
N LEU A 154 0.28 -1.01 -6.82
CA LEU A 154 -0.89 -0.46 -7.48
C LEU A 154 -2.05 -1.48 -7.37
N TRP A 155 -3.22 -1.04 -6.90
CA TRP A 155 -4.32 -1.90 -6.49
C TRP A 155 -5.53 -1.75 -7.42
N GLN A 156 -6.16 -2.84 -7.83
CA GLN A 156 -7.38 -2.80 -8.64
C GLN A 156 -8.57 -2.35 -7.77
N ARG A 157 -9.26 -1.29 -8.21
CA ARG A 157 -10.39 -0.70 -7.46
C ARG A 157 -11.53 -1.68 -7.23
N GLU A 158 -11.95 -2.39 -8.26
CA GLU A 158 -13.06 -3.34 -8.18
C GLU A 158 -12.79 -4.42 -7.13
N ALA A 159 -11.58 -4.97 -7.12
CA ALA A 159 -11.15 -5.95 -6.12
C ALA A 159 -11.11 -5.35 -4.70
N LEU A 160 -10.61 -4.11 -4.53
CA LEU A 160 -10.66 -3.42 -3.25
C LEU A 160 -12.09 -3.26 -2.74
N GLN A 161 -13.02 -2.85 -3.59
CA GLN A 161 -14.43 -2.66 -3.24
C GLN A 161 -15.10 -3.99 -2.88
N ALA A 162 -14.87 -5.04 -3.67
CA ALA A 162 -15.38 -6.39 -3.40
C ALA A 162 -14.85 -6.95 -2.07
N ALA A 163 -13.60 -6.64 -1.72
CA ALA A 163 -13.00 -7.02 -0.44
C ALA A 163 -13.46 -6.13 0.74
N GLY A 164 -14.25 -5.07 0.52
CA GLY A 164 -14.70 -4.15 1.57
C GLY A 164 -13.64 -3.13 2.03
N GLY A 165 -12.63 -2.85 1.20
CA GLY A 165 -11.57 -1.87 1.51
C GLY A 165 -10.61 -2.31 2.62
N TRP A 166 -9.96 -1.34 3.25
CA TRP A 166 -9.05 -1.54 4.38
C TRP A 166 -9.83 -1.81 5.68
N LYS A 167 -9.43 -2.78 6.47
CA LYS A 167 -10.00 -2.98 7.81
C LYS A 167 -9.50 -1.90 8.77
N GLU A 168 -10.41 -1.09 9.29
CA GLU A 168 -10.07 0.05 10.15
C GLU A 168 -9.52 -0.38 11.51
N ASP A 169 -9.90 -1.54 12.00
CA ASP A 169 -9.43 -2.15 13.25
C ASP A 169 -8.10 -2.91 13.11
N GLN A 170 -7.56 -3.04 11.89
CA GLN A 170 -6.29 -3.71 11.63
C GLN A 170 -5.12 -2.77 11.88
N ALA A 171 -4.54 -2.79 13.06
CA ALA A 171 -3.48 -1.87 13.47
C ALA A 171 -2.12 -2.15 12.80
N SER A 172 -1.83 -3.39 12.38
CA SER A 172 -0.56 -3.78 11.73
C SER A 172 -0.78 -4.85 10.67
N SER A 173 0.20 -5.12 9.81
CA SER A 173 0.11 -6.05 8.67
C SER A 173 -1.09 -5.74 7.76
N GLN A 174 -1.41 -4.46 7.64
CA GLN A 174 -2.62 -3.94 6.99
C GLN A 174 -2.71 -4.35 5.52
N ASP A 175 -1.60 -4.19 4.79
CA ASP A 175 -1.45 -4.54 3.37
C ASP A 175 -1.51 -6.06 3.15
N TYR A 176 -0.90 -6.86 4.03
CA TYR A 176 -0.97 -8.32 3.97
C TYR A 176 -2.37 -8.87 4.31
N GLU A 177 -3.09 -8.23 5.24
CA GLU A 177 -4.47 -8.57 5.55
C GLU A 177 -5.39 -8.27 4.36
N LEU A 178 -5.24 -7.10 3.75
CA LEU A 178 -5.99 -6.74 2.55
C LEU A 178 -5.68 -7.69 1.38
N ALA A 179 -4.39 -7.95 1.11
CA ALA A 179 -3.96 -8.88 0.07
C ALA A 179 -4.54 -10.29 0.28
N HIS A 180 -4.59 -10.80 1.52
CA HIS A 180 -5.24 -12.07 1.84
C HIS A 180 -6.69 -12.08 1.35
N ARG A 181 -7.49 -11.03 1.65
CA ARG A 181 -8.89 -10.94 1.20
C ARG A 181 -9.04 -10.85 -0.31
N LEU A 182 -8.09 -10.21 -1.00
CA LEU A 182 -8.06 -10.17 -2.46
C LEU A 182 -7.76 -11.55 -3.06
N PHE A 183 -6.89 -12.34 -2.42
CA PHE A 183 -6.41 -13.61 -2.98
C PHE A 183 -7.35 -14.79 -2.72
N ILE A 184 -8.12 -14.79 -1.62
CA ILE A 184 -9.12 -15.85 -1.37
C ILE A 184 -10.22 -15.90 -2.44
N HIS A 185 -10.40 -14.85 -3.21
CA HIS A 185 -11.33 -14.79 -4.35
C HIS A 185 -10.63 -15.04 -5.71
N GLY A 186 -9.45 -15.66 -5.71
CA GLY A 186 -8.72 -15.97 -6.94
C GLY A 186 -7.98 -14.79 -7.57
N GLY A 187 -7.72 -13.75 -6.80
CA GLY A 187 -6.99 -12.57 -7.28
C GLY A 187 -5.56 -12.90 -7.72
N THR A 188 -5.18 -12.47 -8.90
CA THR A 188 -3.82 -12.62 -9.46
C THR A 188 -2.99 -11.37 -9.21
N ILE A 189 -1.67 -11.51 -9.26
CA ILE A 189 -0.71 -10.41 -9.15
C ILE A 189 0.26 -10.42 -10.33
N VAL A 190 0.91 -9.28 -10.54
CA VAL A 190 2.06 -9.15 -11.44
C VAL A 190 3.17 -8.37 -10.75
N MET A 191 4.42 -8.73 -11.00
CA MET A 191 5.60 -8.09 -10.42
C MET A 191 6.13 -7.00 -11.34
N ASP A 192 6.43 -5.82 -10.76
CA ASP A 192 7.17 -4.73 -11.38
C ASP A 192 8.52 -4.62 -10.66
N ASP A 193 9.57 -5.17 -11.23
CA ASP A 193 10.93 -5.22 -10.69
C ASP A 193 11.69 -3.90 -10.88
N THR A 194 11.10 -2.95 -11.60
CA THR A 194 11.70 -1.63 -11.79
C THR A 194 11.42 -0.75 -10.57
N LEU A 195 12.48 -0.21 -9.98
CA LEU A 195 12.38 0.67 -8.83
C LEU A 195 11.41 1.84 -9.11
N GLY A 196 10.37 1.93 -8.31
CA GLY A 196 9.29 2.91 -8.51
C GLY A 196 8.96 3.75 -7.27
N THR A 197 9.47 3.38 -6.10
CA THR A 197 9.08 4.03 -4.85
C THR A 197 10.25 4.19 -3.90
N ILE A 198 10.33 5.32 -3.23
CA ILE A 198 11.23 5.57 -2.10
C ILE A 198 10.39 5.49 -0.83
N VAL A 199 10.78 4.59 0.06
CA VAL A 199 10.14 4.37 1.37
C VAL A 199 11.06 4.90 2.46
N ASN A 200 10.64 5.98 3.10
CA ASN A 200 11.42 6.61 4.16
C ASN A 200 11.13 5.96 5.51
N ARG A 201 12.18 5.55 6.21
CA ARG A 201 12.10 5.04 7.59
C ARG A 201 12.23 6.18 8.57
N ARG A 202 11.17 6.47 9.32
CA ARG A 202 11.20 7.49 10.37
C ARG A 202 11.88 6.95 11.63
N PRO A 203 12.59 7.80 12.38
CA PRO A 203 13.13 7.40 13.70
C PRO A 203 12.03 7.16 14.73
N HIS A 204 10.88 7.86 14.60
CA HIS A 204 9.72 7.78 15.49
C HIS A 204 8.40 7.86 14.72
N GLY A 205 7.30 7.36 15.30
CA GLY A 205 5.94 7.50 14.74
C GLY A 205 5.58 6.49 13.65
N SER A 206 6.37 5.45 13.45
CA SER A 206 5.97 4.34 12.56
C SER A 206 4.94 3.46 13.25
N ILE A 207 3.84 3.15 12.58
CA ILE A 207 2.79 2.23 13.05
C ILE A 207 3.40 0.86 13.41
N SER A 208 4.39 0.39 12.65
CA SER A 208 5.04 -0.90 12.87
C SER A 208 5.96 -0.94 14.09
N ALA A 209 6.32 0.20 14.67
CA ALA A 209 7.22 0.29 15.82
C ALA A 209 6.48 0.33 17.19
N GLY A 210 5.14 0.51 17.18
CA GLY A 210 4.32 0.45 18.39
C GLY A 210 3.97 -0.98 18.78
N ASP A 211 3.22 -1.17 19.86
CA ASP A 211 2.56 -2.41 20.32
C ASP A 211 3.17 -3.73 19.78
N THR A 212 4.38 -4.05 20.19
CA THR A 212 5.13 -5.20 19.65
C THR A 212 4.40 -6.52 19.86
N VAL A 213 3.75 -6.71 21.03
CA VAL A 213 3.02 -7.95 21.35
C VAL A 213 1.78 -8.08 20.48
N GLY A 214 0.93 -7.05 20.43
CA GLY A 214 -0.27 -7.08 19.59
C GLY A 214 0.06 -7.17 18.09
N ASN A 215 1.19 -6.59 17.64
CA ASN A 215 1.66 -6.76 16.27
C ASN A 215 2.04 -8.23 15.96
N MET A 216 2.69 -8.91 16.91
CA MET A 216 3.04 -10.32 16.78
C MET A 216 1.80 -11.22 16.78
N GLU A 217 0.85 -10.96 17.67
CA GLU A 217 -0.43 -11.69 17.69
C GLU A 217 -1.17 -11.57 16.36
N ARG A 218 -1.34 -10.35 15.85
CA ARG A 218 -1.98 -10.09 14.53
C ARG A 218 -1.24 -10.78 13.39
N TYR A 219 0.10 -10.77 13.43
CA TYR A 219 0.94 -11.47 12.48
C TYR A 219 0.68 -12.99 12.49
N ILE A 220 0.64 -13.61 13.68
CA ILE A 220 0.40 -15.06 13.84
C ILE A 220 -1.03 -15.42 13.41
N LEU A 221 -2.03 -14.68 13.87
CA LEU A 221 -3.44 -14.92 13.54
C LEU A 221 -3.70 -14.82 12.03
N LEU A 222 -3.10 -13.85 11.36
CA LEU A 222 -3.25 -13.71 9.92
C LEU A 222 -2.63 -14.90 9.18
N ARG A 223 -1.47 -15.40 9.63
CA ARG A 223 -0.84 -16.59 9.06
C ARG A 223 -1.64 -17.87 9.30
N ALA A 224 -2.25 -18.00 10.45
CA ALA A 224 -3.14 -19.13 10.76
C ALA A 224 -4.33 -19.16 9.78
N ARG A 225 -4.98 -18.01 9.53
CA ARG A 225 -6.09 -17.90 8.55
C ARG A 225 -5.65 -18.27 7.12
N VAL A 226 -4.48 -17.80 6.69
CA VAL A 226 -3.95 -18.15 5.36
C VAL A 226 -3.63 -19.63 5.27
N LYS A 227 -3.03 -20.19 6.32
CA LYS A 227 -2.76 -21.63 6.39
C LYS A 227 -4.04 -22.46 6.26
N GLU A 228 -5.09 -22.13 7.03
CA GLU A 228 -6.40 -22.79 6.96
C GLU A 228 -7.01 -22.72 5.55
N HIS A 229 -6.93 -21.54 4.91
CA HIS A 229 -7.39 -21.37 3.53
C HIS A 229 -6.62 -22.27 2.56
N LEU A 230 -5.29 -22.29 2.62
CA LEU A 230 -4.46 -23.11 1.73
C LEU A 230 -4.65 -24.61 1.97
N GLU A 231 -4.87 -25.04 3.22
CA GLU A 231 -5.22 -26.42 3.55
C GLU A 231 -6.58 -26.82 2.96
N ALA A 232 -7.57 -25.93 3.00
CA ALA A 232 -8.89 -26.17 2.43
C ALA A 232 -8.90 -26.32 0.90
N LEU A 233 -7.93 -25.73 0.21
CA LEU A 233 -7.79 -25.89 -1.24
C LEU A 233 -7.27 -27.26 -1.68
N HIS A 234 -6.78 -28.10 -0.76
CA HIS A 234 -6.29 -29.47 -0.97
C HIS A 234 -5.31 -29.60 -2.15
N SER A 235 -4.51 -28.58 -2.43
CA SER A 235 -3.57 -28.54 -3.56
C SER A 235 -2.17 -28.97 -3.13
N ALA A 236 -1.59 -29.91 -3.87
CA ALA A 236 -0.20 -30.33 -3.68
C ALA A 236 0.81 -29.18 -3.78
N VAL A 237 0.50 -28.16 -4.59
CA VAL A 237 1.32 -26.93 -4.76
C VAL A 237 1.44 -26.16 -3.45
N HIS A 238 0.45 -26.21 -2.56
CA HIS A 238 0.44 -25.45 -1.32
C HIS A 238 1.14 -26.14 -0.14
N VAL A 239 1.53 -27.41 -0.25
CA VAL A 239 2.16 -28.16 0.85
C VAL A 239 3.41 -27.47 1.40
N GLN A 240 4.29 -26.98 0.52
CA GLN A 240 5.50 -26.27 0.93
C GLN A 240 5.19 -24.90 1.57
N LEU A 241 4.19 -24.19 1.05
CA LEU A 241 3.75 -22.90 1.61
C LEU A 241 3.16 -23.07 3.01
N ILE A 242 2.36 -24.13 3.21
CA ILE A 242 1.78 -24.49 4.53
C ILE A 242 2.90 -24.83 5.52
N ALA A 243 3.92 -25.60 5.12
CA ALA A 243 5.06 -25.91 5.97
C ALA A 243 5.82 -24.64 6.39
N ARG A 244 6.06 -23.70 5.46
CA ARG A 244 6.70 -22.41 5.73
C ARG A 244 5.88 -21.55 6.68
N LEU A 245 4.55 -21.48 6.50
CA LEU A 245 3.67 -20.76 7.42
C LEU A 245 3.74 -21.30 8.84
N LYS A 246 3.75 -22.63 9.00
CA LYS A 246 3.94 -23.28 10.32
C LYS A 246 5.24 -22.82 10.98
N GLN A 247 6.35 -22.84 10.26
CA GLN A 247 7.64 -22.36 10.80
C GLN A 247 7.57 -20.90 11.24
N GLN A 248 6.95 -20.01 10.44
CA GLN A 248 6.84 -18.59 10.74
C GLN A 248 5.99 -18.27 11.98
N MET A 249 5.08 -19.14 12.38
CA MET A 249 4.24 -18.94 13.57
C MET A 249 4.92 -19.38 14.88
N PHE A 250 6.01 -20.13 14.81
CA PHE A 250 6.75 -20.64 15.99
C PHE A 250 8.14 -19.99 16.17
N MET A 251 8.50 -19.01 15.34
CA MET A 251 9.70 -18.19 15.47
C MET A 251 9.45 -16.90 16.25
#